data_ed551f49076ae7632f34dd6f5242d8b7
#
_entry.id   ed551f49076ae7632f34dd6f5242d8b7
#
_cell.length_a   1.000
_cell.length_b   1.000
_cell.length_c   1.000
_cell.angle_alpha   90.00
_cell.angle_beta   90.00
_cell.angle_gamma   90.00
#
_symmetry.space_group_name_H-M   'P 1'
#
loop_
_entity.id
_entity.type
_entity.pdbx_description
1 polymer ?
#
loop_
_entity_poly.entity_id
_entity_poly.type
_entity_poly.pdbx_seq_one_letter_code
_entity_poly.pdbx_strand_id
1 'polypeptide(L)'
;MLSSLKASAVAIGKPEWGLGGPCDAGHYNNWPEDTDFFRREGGWNTAYGEFFLEWYSNMLLSHGERILSSAEAIFRNTGAKLSGKVAGIHWHYGSRSHPAELTAGYYNTRFRDGYLPIAAMFGRHGVVLNFTCIEMKDYEQPSDARCSPENLIKQVVKSARKANVPVAGENALMRFDEGAYKQVIGNSRLVFYDDDPEREYEPMCAFTFLRMSQSLFQGDNWRQFVAFVRLMAVGRTSNE
;
A
#
# COMPACT_ATOMS: atom_id res chain seq x y z
N MET A 1 -21.41 -11.83 1.83
CA MET A 1 -21.13 -10.41 2.15
C MET A 1 -22.34 -9.71 2.75
N LEU A 2 -23.51 -9.57 2.08
CA LEU A 2 -24.69 -8.87 2.65
C LEU A 2 -25.18 -9.44 3.98
N SER A 3 -25.18 -10.75 4.14
CA SER A 3 -25.56 -11.38 5.43
C SER A 3 -24.62 -11.00 6.58
N SER A 4 -23.31 -10.85 6.29
CA SER A 4 -22.31 -10.40 7.27
C SER A 4 -22.50 -8.93 7.63
N LEU A 5 -22.72 -8.06 6.62
CA LEU A 5 -23.02 -6.65 6.86
C LEU A 5 -24.24 -6.48 7.75
N LYS A 6 -25.34 -7.19 7.42
CA LYS A 6 -26.58 -7.20 8.22
C LYS A 6 -26.33 -7.64 9.66
N ALA A 7 -25.59 -8.74 9.86
CA ALA A 7 -25.26 -9.23 11.20
C ALA A 7 -24.45 -8.20 12.01
N SER A 8 -23.45 -7.56 11.37
CA SER A 8 -22.66 -6.51 12.01
C SER A 8 -23.49 -5.28 12.38
N ALA A 9 -24.40 -4.86 11.50
CA ALA A 9 -25.30 -3.73 11.76
C ALA A 9 -26.27 -4.02 12.91
N VAL A 10 -26.84 -5.22 12.97
CA VAL A 10 -27.71 -5.66 14.07
C VAL A 10 -26.94 -5.68 15.39
N ALA A 11 -25.71 -6.17 15.39
CA ALA A 11 -24.88 -6.25 16.59
C ALA A 11 -24.59 -4.89 17.27
N ILE A 12 -24.57 -3.81 16.47
CA ILE A 12 -24.40 -2.43 17.00
C ILE A 12 -25.74 -1.69 17.19
N GLY A 13 -26.87 -2.36 17.04
CA GLY A 13 -28.20 -1.77 17.21
C GLY A 13 -28.63 -0.84 16.06
N LYS A 14 -28.06 -1.02 14.87
CA LYS A 14 -28.34 -0.22 13.66
C LYS A 14 -28.73 -1.11 12.47
N PRO A 15 -29.81 -1.91 12.58
CA PRO A 15 -30.17 -2.88 11.54
C PRO A 15 -30.38 -2.25 10.16
N GLU A 16 -30.80 -0.99 10.09
CA GLU A 16 -30.97 -0.21 8.86
C GLU A 16 -29.66 -0.03 8.08
N TRP A 17 -28.51 -0.05 8.74
CA TRP A 17 -27.19 0.06 8.09
C TRP A 17 -26.76 -1.23 7.40
N GLY A 18 -27.45 -2.32 7.65
CA GLY A 18 -27.18 -3.61 7.04
C GLY A 18 -27.96 -3.90 5.76
N LEU A 19 -28.74 -2.95 5.25
CA LEU A 19 -29.60 -3.15 4.08
C LEU A 19 -28.82 -3.09 2.75
N GLY A 20 -27.67 -2.45 2.72
CA GLY A 20 -26.84 -2.31 1.51
C GLY A 20 -25.56 -1.56 1.79
N GLY A 21 -24.73 -1.42 0.74
CA GLY A 21 -23.56 -0.53 0.76
C GLY A 21 -23.94 0.94 0.62
N PRO A 22 -22.95 1.85 0.63
CA PRO A 22 -23.17 3.28 0.46
C PRO A 22 -23.92 3.57 -0.84
N CYS A 23 -24.92 4.45 -0.76
CA CYS A 23 -25.53 5.03 -1.94
C CYS A 23 -24.61 6.07 -2.54
N ASP A 24 -24.68 6.23 -3.86
CA ASP A 24 -23.96 7.28 -4.60
C ASP A 24 -22.45 7.35 -4.33
N ALA A 25 -21.82 6.18 -4.27
CA ALA A 25 -20.36 6.05 -4.26
C ALA A 25 -19.75 6.27 -5.68
N GLY A 26 -20.59 6.38 -6.70
CA GLY A 26 -20.20 6.59 -8.09
C GLY A 26 -19.55 5.35 -8.72
N HIS A 27 -18.76 5.61 -9.76
CA HIS A 27 -17.99 4.61 -10.49
C HIS A 27 -16.49 4.79 -10.22
N TYR A 28 -15.70 3.78 -10.55
CA TYR A 28 -14.27 3.71 -10.26
C TYR A 28 -13.46 4.97 -10.66
N ASN A 29 -13.79 5.60 -11.77
CA ASN A 29 -13.09 6.77 -12.30
C ASN A 29 -13.79 8.11 -12.00
N ASN A 30 -14.84 8.13 -11.19
CA ASN A 30 -15.46 9.39 -10.79
C ASN A 30 -14.54 10.21 -9.91
N TRP A 31 -14.61 11.53 -10.06
CA TRP A 31 -14.00 12.43 -9.10
C TRP A 31 -14.70 12.32 -7.75
N PRO A 32 -13.96 12.43 -6.63
CA PRO A 32 -14.57 12.40 -5.31
C PRO A 32 -15.73 13.39 -5.17
N GLU A 33 -15.56 14.57 -5.75
CA GLU A 33 -16.53 15.68 -5.69
C GLU A 33 -17.81 15.40 -6.47
N ASP A 34 -17.80 14.46 -7.43
CA ASP A 34 -18.97 14.05 -8.24
C ASP A 34 -19.80 12.97 -7.55
N THR A 35 -19.45 12.57 -6.34
CA THR A 35 -20.14 11.53 -5.58
C THR A 35 -20.59 12.04 -4.21
N ASP A 36 -21.77 11.66 -3.75
CA ASP A 36 -22.22 12.03 -2.41
C ASP A 36 -21.47 11.28 -1.31
N PHE A 37 -20.96 10.10 -1.61
CA PHE A 37 -20.22 9.32 -0.62
C PHE A 37 -18.79 9.84 -0.40
N PHE A 38 -18.01 10.10 -1.46
CA PHE A 38 -16.58 10.42 -1.34
C PHE A 38 -16.23 11.90 -1.37
N ARG A 39 -17.17 12.79 -1.66
CA ARG A 39 -16.90 14.25 -1.64
C ARG A 39 -16.35 14.70 -0.28
N ARG A 40 -15.81 15.91 -0.23
CA ARG A 40 -15.09 16.44 0.95
C ARG A 40 -15.79 16.24 2.28
N GLU A 41 -17.09 16.47 2.36
CA GLU A 41 -17.94 16.28 3.54
C GLU A 41 -19.02 15.23 3.22
N GLY A 42 -18.62 14.16 2.56
CA GLY A 42 -19.52 13.11 2.10
C GLY A 42 -19.81 12.02 3.12
N GLY A 43 -20.57 11.02 2.68
CA GLY A 43 -21.01 9.90 3.51
C GLY A 43 -19.89 9.10 4.17
N TRP A 44 -18.68 9.06 3.60
CA TRP A 44 -17.51 8.36 4.15
C TRP A 44 -17.11 8.86 5.56
N ASN A 45 -17.41 10.13 5.87
CA ASN A 45 -17.07 10.79 7.15
C ASN A 45 -18.28 10.90 8.09
N THR A 46 -19.28 10.02 7.93
CA THR A 46 -20.44 9.90 8.82
C THR A 46 -20.34 8.62 9.64
N ALA A 47 -21.12 8.52 10.72
CA ALA A 47 -21.17 7.30 11.55
C ALA A 47 -21.51 6.04 10.73
N TYR A 48 -22.38 6.16 9.71
CA TYR A 48 -22.65 5.05 8.77
C TYR A 48 -21.44 4.74 7.90
N GLY A 49 -20.76 5.78 7.36
CA GLY A 49 -19.58 5.61 6.53
C GLY A 49 -18.44 4.93 7.30
N GLU A 50 -18.17 5.36 8.52
CA GLU A 50 -17.19 4.74 9.41
C GLU A 50 -17.52 3.27 9.68
N PHE A 51 -18.77 2.97 10.05
CA PHE A 51 -19.23 1.59 10.24
C PHE A 51 -19.00 0.74 8.98
N PHE A 52 -19.43 1.22 7.82
CA PHE A 52 -19.33 0.46 6.57
C PHE A 52 -17.88 0.22 6.17
N LEU A 53 -17.04 1.25 6.21
CA LEU A 53 -15.64 1.16 5.83
C LEU A 53 -14.83 0.29 6.79
N GLU A 54 -15.10 0.37 8.09
CA GLU A 54 -14.51 -0.52 9.09
C GLU A 54 -14.91 -1.98 8.85
N TRP A 55 -16.21 -2.24 8.64
CA TRP A 55 -16.70 -3.59 8.31
C TRP A 55 -16.02 -4.12 7.03
N TYR A 56 -15.97 -3.31 5.96
CA TYR A 56 -15.39 -3.71 4.68
C TYR A 56 -13.89 -4.01 4.80
N SER A 57 -13.15 -3.12 5.43
CA SER A 57 -11.72 -3.32 5.68
C SER A 57 -11.45 -4.56 6.53
N ASN A 58 -12.23 -4.77 7.59
CA ASN A 58 -12.09 -5.94 8.46
C ASN A 58 -12.40 -7.26 7.75
N MET A 59 -13.33 -7.27 6.78
CA MET A 59 -13.59 -8.45 5.94
C MET A 59 -12.35 -8.82 5.12
N LEU A 60 -11.65 -7.85 4.56
CA LEU A 60 -10.42 -8.08 3.79
C LEU A 60 -9.25 -8.45 4.69
N LEU A 61 -9.07 -7.80 5.83
CA LEU A 61 -8.05 -8.19 6.82
C LEU A 61 -8.26 -9.62 7.30
N SER A 62 -9.50 -10.01 7.61
CA SER A 62 -9.83 -11.39 8.00
C SER A 62 -9.57 -12.40 6.87
N HIS A 63 -9.76 -12.00 5.61
CA HIS A 63 -9.37 -12.83 4.47
C HIS A 63 -7.85 -12.98 4.39
N GLY A 64 -7.10 -11.88 4.49
CA GLY A 64 -5.64 -11.89 4.52
C GLY A 64 -5.08 -12.76 5.65
N GLU A 65 -5.62 -12.63 6.86
CA GLU A 65 -5.26 -13.44 8.03
C GLU A 65 -5.37 -14.95 7.75
N ARG A 66 -6.47 -15.40 7.14
CA ARG A 66 -6.66 -16.83 6.77
C ARG A 66 -5.65 -17.30 5.72
N ILE A 67 -5.37 -16.46 4.71
CA ILE A 67 -4.38 -16.79 3.67
C ILE A 67 -2.99 -16.90 4.29
N LEU A 68 -2.60 -15.95 5.13
CA LEU A 68 -1.27 -15.94 5.76
C LEU A 68 -1.11 -17.11 6.74
N SER A 69 -2.13 -17.43 7.54
CA SER A 69 -2.12 -18.61 8.41
C SER A 69 -1.92 -19.91 7.62
N SER A 70 -2.61 -20.04 6.48
CA SER A 70 -2.47 -21.21 5.61
C SER A 70 -1.07 -21.27 4.98
N ALA A 71 -0.54 -20.16 4.49
CA ALA A 71 0.78 -20.07 3.93
C ALA A 71 1.86 -20.41 4.98
N GLU A 72 1.75 -19.85 6.18
CA GLU A 72 2.66 -20.17 7.30
C GLU A 72 2.66 -21.67 7.61
N ALA A 73 1.49 -22.30 7.69
CA ALA A 73 1.39 -23.73 7.96
C ALA A 73 2.08 -24.57 6.88
N ILE A 74 1.97 -24.18 5.60
CA ILE A 74 2.56 -24.90 4.45
C ILE A 74 4.08 -24.73 4.42
N PHE A 75 4.58 -23.50 4.64
CA PHE A 75 5.99 -23.15 4.43
C PHE A 75 6.84 -23.13 5.71
N ARG A 76 6.28 -23.43 6.87
CA ARG A 76 6.94 -23.33 8.19
C ARG A 76 8.34 -23.96 8.27
N ASN A 77 8.56 -25.08 7.62
CA ASN A 77 9.82 -25.86 7.70
C ASN A 77 10.63 -25.82 6.41
N THR A 78 10.34 -24.92 5.49
CA THR A 78 11.02 -24.88 4.19
C THR A 78 12.18 -23.88 4.15
N GLY A 79 12.36 -23.05 5.16
CA GLY A 79 13.32 -21.93 5.15
C GLY A 79 12.89 -20.77 4.24
N ALA A 80 11.73 -20.83 3.58
CA ALA A 80 11.22 -19.77 2.72
C ALA A 80 10.75 -18.58 3.57
N LYS A 81 11.12 -17.37 3.14
CA LYS A 81 10.54 -16.13 3.68
C LYS A 81 9.30 -15.79 2.88
N LEU A 82 8.18 -15.61 3.58
CA LEU A 82 6.92 -15.20 2.96
C LEU A 82 6.92 -13.68 2.74
N SER A 83 6.34 -13.28 1.62
CA SER A 83 6.12 -11.87 1.28
C SER A 83 4.69 -11.70 0.77
N GLY A 84 4.00 -10.70 1.29
CA GLY A 84 2.64 -10.32 0.88
C GLY A 84 2.66 -9.01 0.11
N LYS A 85 1.96 -8.97 -1.03
CA LYS A 85 1.89 -7.79 -1.88
C LYS A 85 0.70 -6.92 -1.51
N VAL A 86 0.95 -5.62 -1.40
CA VAL A 86 -0.06 -4.57 -1.20
C VAL A 86 -0.11 -3.68 -2.44
N ALA A 87 -1.30 -3.33 -2.91
CA ALA A 87 -1.47 -2.49 -4.09
C ALA A 87 -1.09 -1.03 -3.81
N GLY A 88 -0.41 -0.39 -4.77
CA GLY A 88 -0.05 1.03 -4.72
C GLY A 88 -1.12 1.89 -5.37
N ILE A 89 -2.18 2.21 -4.64
CA ILE A 89 -3.29 3.02 -5.12
C ILE A 89 -3.02 4.47 -4.77
N HIS A 90 -2.40 5.21 -5.68
CA HIS A 90 -1.91 6.57 -5.41
C HIS A 90 -2.79 7.70 -5.96
N TRP A 91 -3.76 7.39 -6.84
CA TRP A 91 -4.69 8.39 -7.39
C TRP A 91 -5.72 8.78 -6.35
N HIS A 92 -6.07 10.06 -6.35
CA HIS A 92 -6.90 10.72 -5.33
C HIS A 92 -6.36 10.62 -3.88
N TYR A 93 -5.11 10.17 -3.69
CA TYR A 93 -4.46 10.17 -2.38
C TYR A 93 -4.38 11.59 -1.77
N GLY A 94 -4.26 12.64 -2.59
CA GLY A 94 -4.30 14.03 -2.13
C GLY A 94 -5.69 14.56 -1.75
N SER A 95 -6.76 13.74 -1.83
CA SER A 95 -8.10 14.07 -1.34
C SER A 95 -8.26 13.74 0.13
N ARG A 96 -9.39 14.16 0.78
CA ARG A 96 -9.62 13.82 2.20
C ARG A 96 -10.09 12.39 2.40
N SER A 97 -10.89 11.89 1.48
CA SER A 97 -11.51 10.56 1.54
C SER A 97 -10.60 9.44 1.04
N HIS A 98 -9.65 9.73 0.15
CA HIS A 98 -8.87 8.71 -0.56
C HIS A 98 -9.78 7.66 -1.25
N PRO A 99 -10.71 8.04 -2.13
CA PRO A 99 -11.81 7.19 -2.59
C PRO A 99 -11.35 5.91 -3.29
N ALA A 100 -10.24 5.96 -4.01
CA ALA A 100 -9.70 4.78 -4.70
C ALA A 100 -9.23 3.72 -3.70
N GLU A 101 -8.57 4.13 -2.62
CA GLU A 101 -8.14 3.23 -1.54
C GLU A 101 -9.34 2.68 -0.78
N LEU A 102 -10.33 3.52 -0.42
CA LEU A 102 -11.55 3.08 0.25
C LEU A 102 -12.35 2.07 -0.60
N THR A 103 -12.44 2.30 -1.91
CA THR A 103 -13.10 1.37 -2.85
C THR A 103 -12.39 0.02 -2.91
N ALA A 104 -11.08 0.01 -2.79
CA ALA A 104 -10.29 -1.22 -2.73
C ALA A 104 -10.30 -1.90 -1.34
N GLY A 105 -10.93 -1.27 -0.34
CA GLY A 105 -11.03 -1.78 1.02
C GLY A 105 -9.87 -1.44 1.93
N TYR A 106 -8.96 -0.58 1.49
CA TYR A 106 -7.98 0.04 2.37
C TYR A 106 -8.65 1.21 3.08
N TYR A 107 -9.07 1.01 4.33
CA TYR A 107 -9.69 2.11 5.09
C TYR A 107 -8.62 3.13 5.46
N ASN A 108 -8.08 3.78 4.43
CA ASN A 108 -7.10 4.85 4.48
C ASN A 108 -7.77 6.17 4.13
N THR A 109 -7.59 7.19 4.94
CA THR A 109 -8.11 8.55 4.73
C THR A 109 -7.06 9.55 5.20
N ARG A 110 -7.28 10.82 4.94
CA ARG A 110 -6.42 11.88 5.52
C ARG A 110 -6.31 11.79 7.05
N PHE A 111 -7.27 11.17 7.73
CA PHE A 111 -7.37 11.13 9.20
C PHE A 111 -7.11 9.77 9.81
N ARG A 112 -7.01 8.73 8.99
CA ARG A 112 -6.84 7.35 9.43
C ARG A 112 -5.77 6.64 8.60
N ASP A 113 -4.82 6.02 9.26
CA ASP A 113 -3.83 5.15 8.62
C ASP A 113 -4.44 3.75 8.39
N GLY A 114 -4.77 3.47 7.13
CA GLY A 114 -5.30 2.18 6.70
C GLY A 114 -4.25 1.11 6.47
N TYR A 115 -2.96 1.46 6.41
CA TYR A 115 -1.87 0.51 6.19
C TYR A 115 -1.33 -0.10 7.47
N LEU A 116 -1.45 0.58 8.60
CA LEU A 116 -1.00 0.06 9.89
C LEU A 116 -1.68 -1.27 10.28
N PRO A 117 -3.01 -1.45 10.14
CA PRO A 117 -3.65 -2.74 10.40
C PRO A 117 -3.14 -3.87 9.49
N ILE A 118 -2.84 -3.56 8.22
CA ILE A 118 -2.28 -4.51 7.25
C ILE A 118 -0.87 -4.91 7.66
N ALA A 119 -0.02 -3.93 7.97
CA ALA A 119 1.33 -4.17 8.45
C ALA A 119 1.33 -4.98 9.76
N ALA A 120 0.44 -4.66 10.71
CA ALA A 120 0.29 -5.42 11.95
C ALA A 120 -0.12 -6.88 11.70
N MET A 121 -1.00 -7.12 10.73
CA MET A 121 -1.35 -8.49 10.30
C MET A 121 -0.11 -9.21 9.75
N PHE A 122 0.66 -8.58 8.87
CA PHE A 122 1.89 -9.17 8.32
C PHE A 122 2.92 -9.47 9.41
N GLY A 123 3.06 -8.57 10.40
CA GLY A 123 3.96 -8.77 11.55
C GLY A 123 3.62 -10.00 12.37
N ARG A 124 2.33 -10.29 12.59
CA ARG A 124 1.90 -11.51 13.32
C ARG A 124 2.33 -12.81 12.65
N HIS A 125 2.46 -12.80 11.33
CA HIS A 125 2.84 -13.96 10.51
C HIS A 125 4.31 -13.95 10.07
N GLY A 126 5.11 -12.96 10.49
CA GLY A 126 6.49 -12.81 10.04
C GLY A 126 6.65 -12.62 8.52
N VAL A 127 5.67 -11.96 7.89
CA VAL A 127 5.59 -11.77 6.44
C VAL A 127 6.15 -10.41 6.05
N VAL A 128 6.98 -10.37 5.02
CA VAL A 128 7.52 -9.13 4.44
C VAL A 128 6.42 -8.39 3.71
N LEU A 129 6.28 -7.08 3.95
CA LEU A 129 5.36 -6.23 3.20
C LEU A 129 6.01 -5.81 1.87
N ASN A 130 5.52 -6.33 0.75
CA ASN A 130 5.97 -5.94 -0.58
C ASN A 130 5.06 -4.85 -1.16
N PHE A 131 5.65 -3.69 -1.47
CA PHE A 131 4.92 -2.54 -1.96
C PHE A 131 5.38 -2.14 -3.36
N THR A 132 4.45 -1.75 -4.21
CA THR A 132 4.69 -1.37 -5.61
C THR A 132 4.85 0.14 -5.80
N CYS A 133 4.98 0.59 -7.04
CA CYS A 133 5.13 1.99 -7.49
C CYS A 133 6.35 2.73 -6.90
N ILE A 134 7.41 2.01 -6.53
CA ILE A 134 8.60 2.59 -5.89
C ILE A 134 9.36 3.58 -6.80
N GLU A 135 9.23 3.46 -8.13
CA GLU A 135 9.84 4.33 -9.12
C GLU A 135 9.05 5.60 -9.43
N MET A 136 7.80 5.68 -8.96
CA MET A 136 6.88 6.75 -9.37
C MET A 136 7.15 8.05 -8.61
N LYS A 137 6.89 9.18 -9.28
CA LYS A 137 7.06 10.53 -8.73
C LYS A 137 5.76 11.31 -8.82
N ASP A 138 5.48 12.14 -7.85
CA ASP A 138 4.24 12.93 -7.78
C ASP A 138 4.10 13.86 -9.00
N TYR A 139 5.19 14.53 -9.40
CA TYR A 139 5.16 15.48 -10.51
C TYR A 139 5.00 14.85 -11.91
N GLU A 140 5.20 13.54 -12.04
CA GLU A 140 4.98 12.79 -13.29
C GLU A 140 3.52 12.34 -13.44
N GLN A 141 2.69 12.54 -12.42
CA GLN A 141 1.30 12.12 -12.40
C GLN A 141 0.37 13.23 -12.93
N PRO A 142 -0.82 12.89 -13.46
CA PRO A 142 -1.83 13.88 -13.81
C PRO A 142 -2.21 14.73 -12.59
N SER A 143 -2.10 16.06 -12.72
CA SER A 143 -2.35 17.00 -11.61
C SER A 143 -3.78 16.96 -11.12
N ASP A 144 -4.71 16.68 -12.03
CA ASP A 144 -6.13 16.59 -11.76
C ASP A 144 -6.49 15.33 -10.94
N ALA A 145 -5.79 14.23 -11.13
CA ALA A 145 -6.03 12.98 -10.38
C ALA A 145 -5.50 13.03 -8.92
N ARG A 146 -4.91 14.15 -8.47
CA ARG A 146 -4.37 14.32 -7.11
C ARG A 146 -3.55 13.12 -6.62
N CYS A 147 -2.77 12.55 -7.53
CA CYS A 147 -1.92 11.41 -7.23
C CYS A 147 -0.78 11.81 -6.31
N SER A 148 -0.40 10.92 -5.40
CA SER A 148 0.80 11.13 -4.58
C SER A 148 1.46 9.79 -4.23
N PRO A 149 2.10 9.12 -5.20
CA PRO A 149 2.83 7.87 -4.94
C PRO A 149 3.95 8.03 -3.91
N GLU A 150 4.65 9.16 -3.88
CA GLU A 150 5.75 9.40 -2.95
C GLU A 150 5.27 9.49 -1.50
N ASN A 151 4.16 10.18 -1.22
CA ASN A 151 3.60 10.25 0.12
C ASN A 151 2.97 8.91 0.55
N LEU A 152 2.36 8.18 -0.39
CA LEU A 152 1.83 6.86 -0.14
C LEU A 152 2.95 5.87 0.26
N ILE A 153 4.08 5.86 -0.46
CA ILE A 153 5.25 5.04 -0.12
C ILE A 153 5.74 5.37 1.30
N LYS A 154 5.88 6.66 1.61
CA LYS A 154 6.29 7.10 2.96
C LYS A 154 5.34 6.60 4.04
N GLN A 155 4.02 6.69 3.82
CA GLN A 155 3.02 6.19 4.76
C GLN A 155 3.16 4.69 4.97
N VAL A 156 3.25 3.90 3.89
CA VAL A 156 3.34 2.44 3.97
C VAL A 156 4.61 2.00 4.70
N VAL A 157 5.76 2.60 4.39
CA VAL A 157 7.03 2.29 5.07
C VAL A 157 6.95 2.67 6.55
N LYS A 158 6.34 3.82 6.88
CA LYS A 158 6.13 4.23 8.28
C LYS A 158 5.22 3.26 9.04
N SER A 159 4.13 2.80 8.42
CA SER A 159 3.21 1.82 9.03
C SER A 159 3.88 0.45 9.23
N ALA A 160 4.67 0.00 8.25
CA ALA A 160 5.45 -1.23 8.37
C ALA A 160 6.47 -1.17 9.50
N ARG A 161 7.19 -0.05 9.63
CA ARG A 161 8.12 0.19 10.74
C ARG A 161 7.43 0.14 12.09
N LYS A 162 6.29 0.83 12.25
CA LYS A 162 5.50 0.80 13.50
C LYS A 162 5.08 -0.62 13.88
N ALA A 163 4.81 -1.47 12.89
CA ALA A 163 4.45 -2.87 13.09
C ALA A 163 5.66 -3.82 13.16
N ASN A 164 6.89 -3.30 13.07
CA ASN A 164 8.13 -4.07 13.01
C ASN A 164 8.15 -5.11 11.87
N VAL A 165 7.74 -4.68 10.67
CA VAL A 165 7.63 -5.50 9.46
C VAL A 165 8.66 -5.02 8.44
N PRO A 166 9.52 -5.91 7.90
CA PRO A 166 10.42 -5.57 6.82
C PRO A 166 9.64 -5.20 5.55
N VAL A 167 10.15 -4.22 4.81
CA VAL A 167 9.54 -3.80 3.54
C VAL A 167 10.39 -4.27 2.37
N ALA A 168 9.72 -4.81 1.35
CA ALA A 168 10.28 -5.02 0.03
C ALA A 168 9.61 -4.08 -0.97
N GLY A 169 10.30 -3.73 -2.04
CA GLY A 169 9.78 -2.84 -3.07
C GLY A 169 9.68 -3.52 -4.43
N GLU A 170 8.83 -2.96 -5.29
CA GLU A 170 8.80 -3.31 -6.70
C GLU A 170 8.40 -2.08 -7.55
N ASN A 171 8.82 -2.06 -8.81
CA ASN A 171 8.35 -1.05 -9.75
C ASN A 171 6.98 -1.44 -10.33
N ALA A 172 6.12 -0.43 -10.58
CA ALA A 172 4.83 -0.63 -11.22
C ALA A 172 4.95 -0.60 -12.75
N LEU A 173 5.78 0.27 -13.30
CA LEU A 173 5.90 0.52 -14.72
C LEU A 173 7.23 -0.02 -15.28
N MET A 174 7.20 -0.41 -16.55
CA MET A 174 8.41 -0.80 -17.28
C MET A 174 9.19 0.46 -17.69
N ARG A 175 10.11 0.88 -16.84
CA ARG A 175 10.97 2.06 -17.03
C ARG A 175 12.43 1.67 -16.94
N PHE A 176 13.26 2.23 -17.86
CA PHE A 176 14.70 1.97 -17.94
C PHE A 176 15.52 3.25 -17.83
N ASP A 177 14.89 4.36 -17.49
CA ASP A 177 15.52 5.67 -17.40
C ASP A 177 16.17 5.91 -16.03
N GLU A 178 17.21 6.75 -16.04
CA GLU A 178 17.97 7.12 -14.85
C GLU A 178 17.10 7.75 -13.75
N GLY A 179 16.06 8.51 -14.15
CA GLY A 179 15.14 9.17 -13.22
C GLY A 179 14.35 8.17 -12.39
N ALA A 180 13.84 7.10 -13.03
CA ALA A 180 13.14 6.01 -12.35
C ALA A 180 14.08 5.23 -11.41
N TYR A 181 15.29 4.90 -11.88
CA TYR A 181 16.29 4.20 -11.06
C TYR A 181 16.72 5.00 -9.83
N LYS A 182 16.96 6.32 -9.98
CA LYS A 182 17.26 7.20 -8.84
C LYS A 182 16.12 7.25 -7.83
N GLN A 183 14.88 7.27 -8.31
CA GLN A 183 13.69 7.25 -7.44
C GLN A 183 13.60 5.95 -6.64
N VAL A 184 13.82 4.80 -7.30
CA VAL A 184 13.86 3.50 -6.61
C VAL A 184 14.93 3.49 -5.52
N ILE A 185 16.16 3.92 -5.85
CA ILE A 185 17.26 3.95 -4.87
C ILE A 185 16.90 4.86 -3.69
N GLY A 186 16.36 6.05 -3.95
CA GLY A 186 15.94 6.99 -2.91
C GLY A 186 14.85 6.41 -2.00
N ASN A 187 13.79 5.86 -2.60
CA ASN A 187 12.67 5.28 -1.86
C ASN A 187 13.06 4.00 -1.10
N SER A 188 14.00 3.21 -1.62
CA SER A 188 14.51 2.02 -0.93
C SER A 188 15.35 2.34 0.31
N ARG A 189 15.79 3.59 0.43
CA ARG A 189 16.65 4.09 1.50
C ARG A 189 16.00 5.22 2.30
N LEU A 190 14.67 5.27 2.35
CA LEU A 190 13.94 6.30 3.08
C LEU A 190 14.32 6.29 4.56
N VAL A 191 14.93 7.37 4.99
CA VAL A 191 15.18 7.65 6.41
C VAL A 191 14.02 8.51 6.92
N PHE A 192 13.36 8.06 7.95
CA PHE A 192 12.41 8.87 8.70
C PHE A 192 13.12 9.32 9.97
N TYR A 193 13.25 10.61 10.15
CA TYR A 193 13.57 11.19 11.44
C TYR A 193 12.30 11.11 12.28
N ASP A 194 12.06 9.93 12.82
CA ASP A 194 10.87 9.64 13.62
C ASP A 194 11.15 9.84 15.11
N ASP A 195 10.07 9.75 15.89
CA ASP A 195 10.01 9.98 17.32
C ASP A 195 10.94 9.07 18.17
N ASP A 196 11.68 8.16 17.56
CA ASP A 196 12.66 7.29 18.19
C ASP A 196 14.04 7.39 17.51
N PRO A 197 14.91 8.29 18.01
CA PRO A 197 16.26 8.48 17.45
C PRO A 197 17.19 7.27 17.68
N GLU A 198 16.85 6.32 18.54
CA GLU A 198 17.64 5.12 18.80
C GLU A 198 17.31 3.98 17.83
N ARG A 199 16.26 4.12 17.03
CA ARG A 199 15.88 3.08 16.08
C ARG A 199 16.77 3.12 14.84
N GLU A 200 17.53 2.04 14.66
CA GLU A 200 18.44 1.88 13.53
C GLU A 200 17.72 1.95 12.19
N TYR A 201 18.36 2.61 11.23
CA TYR A 201 17.85 2.73 9.86
C TYR A 201 17.84 1.38 9.17
N GLU A 202 16.66 0.93 8.75
CA GLU A 202 16.52 -0.28 7.95
C GLU A 202 16.05 0.08 6.52
N PRO A 203 16.90 -0.14 5.49
CA PRO A 203 16.47 -0.02 4.10
C PRO A 203 15.49 -1.14 3.74
N MET A 204 14.85 -1.02 2.58
CA MET A 204 14.05 -2.12 2.04
C MET A 204 14.91 -3.38 1.91
N CYS A 205 14.39 -4.50 2.41
CA CYS A 205 15.13 -5.77 2.47
C CYS A 205 15.30 -6.45 1.11
N ALA A 206 14.45 -6.09 0.12
CA ALA A 206 14.52 -6.59 -1.24
C ALA A 206 13.87 -5.60 -2.21
N PHE A 207 14.22 -5.70 -3.48
CA PHE A 207 13.56 -5.01 -4.57
C PHE A 207 13.35 -5.96 -5.74
N THR A 208 12.10 -6.06 -6.23
CA THR A 208 11.75 -6.85 -7.40
C THR A 208 11.67 -5.94 -8.62
N PHE A 209 12.55 -6.13 -9.58
CA PHE A 209 12.46 -5.43 -10.85
C PHE A 209 11.50 -6.17 -11.78
N LEU A 210 10.32 -5.60 -11.99
CA LEU A 210 9.30 -6.14 -12.87
C LEU A 210 9.53 -5.73 -14.32
N ARG A 211 9.07 -6.60 -15.23
CA ARG A 211 9.12 -6.45 -16.67
C ARG A 211 10.53 -6.57 -17.25
N MET A 212 11.26 -7.60 -16.84
CA MET A 212 12.39 -8.05 -17.65
C MET A 212 11.88 -8.46 -19.03
N SER A 213 12.20 -7.65 -20.01
CA SER A 213 11.74 -7.81 -21.39
C SER A 213 12.92 -7.65 -22.35
N GLN A 214 12.73 -7.98 -23.62
CA GLN A 214 13.75 -7.77 -24.63
C GLN A 214 14.23 -6.31 -24.68
N SER A 215 13.35 -5.36 -24.42
CA SER A 215 13.69 -3.93 -24.38
C SER A 215 14.74 -3.59 -23.33
N LEU A 216 14.81 -4.30 -22.22
CA LEU A 216 15.85 -4.09 -21.20
C LEU A 216 17.25 -4.31 -21.77
N PHE A 217 17.42 -5.23 -22.72
CA PHE A 217 18.72 -5.58 -23.31
C PHE A 217 19.09 -4.75 -24.55
N GLN A 218 18.26 -3.77 -24.94
CA GLN A 218 18.47 -2.94 -26.10
C GLN A 218 19.12 -1.59 -25.75
N GLY A 219 20.00 -1.13 -26.62
CA GLY A 219 20.66 0.19 -26.51
C GLY A 219 21.32 0.41 -25.14
N ASP A 220 21.06 1.57 -24.55
CA ASP A 220 21.64 1.97 -23.26
C ASP A 220 20.90 1.39 -22.04
N ASN A 221 19.73 0.77 -22.22
CA ASN A 221 18.89 0.29 -21.11
C ASN A 221 19.66 -0.71 -20.23
N TRP A 222 20.35 -1.68 -20.84
CA TRP A 222 21.14 -2.66 -20.10
C TRP A 222 22.27 -2.03 -19.28
N ARG A 223 22.97 -1.06 -19.86
CA ARG A 223 24.06 -0.35 -19.15
C ARG A 223 23.51 0.41 -17.94
N GLN A 224 22.41 1.11 -18.10
CA GLN A 224 21.75 1.84 -17.02
C GLN A 224 21.23 0.87 -15.94
N PHE A 225 20.62 -0.25 -16.33
CA PHE A 225 20.17 -1.28 -15.41
C PHE A 225 21.32 -1.88 -14.59
N VAL A 226 22.45 -2.21 -15.23
CA VAL A 226 23.63 -2.72 -14.51
C VAL A 226 24.16 -1.69 -13.50
N ALA A 227 24.18 -0.40 -13.86
CA ALA A 227 24.57 0.66 -12.94
C ALA A 227 23.59 0.77 -11.75
N PHE A 228 22.29 0.69 -12.03
CA PHE A 228 21.24 0.65 -10.99
C PHE A 228 21.43 -0.53 -10.04
N VAL A 229 21.61 -1.75 -10.55
CA VAL A 229 21.81 -2.96 -9.71
C VAL A 229 23.04 -2.80 -8.81
N ARG A 230 24.14 -2.28 -9.34
CA ARG A 230 25.36 -1.99 -8.55
C ARG A 230 25.09 -1.01 -7.42
N LEU A 231 24.37 0.09 -7.70
CA LEU A 231 24.01 1.07 -6.68
C LEU A 231 23.06 0.52 -5.61
N MET A 232 22.15 -0.37 -5.99
CA MET A 232 21.29 -1.06 -5.01
C MET A 232 22.11 -2.01 -4.12
N ALA A 233 23.15 -2.65 -4.65
CA ALA A 233 24.00 -3.58 -3.90
C ALA A 233 24.93 -2.88 -2.89
N VAL A 234 25.49 -1.71 -3.23
CA VAL A 234 26.48 -0.98 -2.39
C VAL A 234 25.91 -0.53 -1.02
N GLY A 235 24.59 -0.41 -0.87
CA GLY A 235 23.99 -0.07 0.41
C GLY A 235 24.06 -1.17 1.49
N ARG A 236 24.60 -2.35 1.18
CA ARG A 236 24.75 -3.49 2.12
C ARG A 236 26.18 -3.67 2.67
N THR A 237 27.16 -2.93 2.18
CA THR A 237 28.59 -3.20 2.46
C THR A 237 29.21 -2.31 3.51
N SER A 238 28.44 -1.55 4.28
CA SER A 238 28.99 -0.64 5.29
C SER A 238 28.93 -1.16 6.73
N ASN A 239 28.59 -2.43 6.98
CA ASN A 239 28.62 -3.05 8.30
C ASN A 239 29.04 -4.53 8.19
N GLU A 240 30.21 -4.82 7.63
CA GLU A 240 31.01 -6.02 7.92
C GLU A 240 32.39 -5.60 8.41
#